data_45321216089a77827b3054fe0faddf0e
#
_entry.id   45321216089a77827b3054fe0faddf0e
#
_cell.length_a   1.000
_cell.length_b   1.000
_cell.length_c   1.000
_cell.angle_alpha   90.00
_cell.angle_beta   90.00
_cell.angle_gamma   90.00
#
_symmetry.space_group_name_H-M   'P 1'
#
loop_
_entity.id
_entity.type
_entity.pdbx_description
1 polymer ?
#
loop_
_entity_poly.entity_id
_entity_poly.type
_entity_poly.pdbx_seq_one_letter_code
_entity_poly.pdbx_strand_id
1 'polypeptide(L)'
;MKIRNNKGYGKLKTVIVCYPSNFKVKGKVKINYPLMYEQYNNFINLISREGVKVQLLEPIYGENQVFTRDVGFVIGDRLFISNMSNKERVEETKALEKYIKNHNLKVYRMENKIEGGDVIVYENYIFVGLSKRTSLEAIKELKEYINEYNMGYEIIEINFNKEKMLHLDCVFNILGKDQCIISDYLYDKDKIKKRIKTCYNIDKKTSEELGANIVALGDGRILTSNKTVFDMLKNADFEVFYLDYSEILKAGGGFTCSTLYFYIE
;
A
#
# COMPACT_ATOMS: atom_id res chain seq x y z
N MET A 1 6.61 8.44 19.13
CA MET A 1 5.59 8.03 18.15
C MET A 1 5.51 6.52 18.11
N LYS A 2 4.30 5.91 18.03
CA LYS A 2 4.19 4.44 17.89
C LYS A 2 4.23 4.05 16.41
N ILE A 3 5.01 3.02 16.10
CA ILE A 3 5.04 2.34 14.81
C ILE A 3 4.74 0.87 15.04
N ARG A 4 3.81 0.30 14.28
CA ARG A 4 3.44 -1.11 14.44
C ARG A 4 2.61 -1.61 13.26
N ASN A 5 3.03 -2.70 12.68
CA ASN A 5 2.24 -3.50 11.75
C ASN A 5 2.58 -4.98 11.96
N ASN A 6 1.93 -5.61 12.93
CA ASN A 6 2.22 -6.99 13.29
C ASN A 6 1.44 -8.02 12.47
N LYS A 7 0.22 -7.65 12.05
CA LYS A 7 -0.73 -8.61 11.47
C LYS A 7 -1.25 -8.20 10.09
N GLY A 8 -0.97 -6.96 9.64
CA GLY A 8 -1.48 -6.43 8.37
C GLY A 8 -2.98 -6.09 8.37
N TYR A 9 -3.70 -6.43 9.43
CA TYR A 9 -5.09 -6.08 9.65
C TYR A 9 -5.31 -5.65 11.11
N GLY A 10 -6.47 -5.06 11.37
CA GLY A 10 -6.82 -4.47 12.66
C GLY A 10 -7.18 -3.00 12.47
N LYS A 11 -7.29 -2.27 13.56
CA LYS A 11 -7.68 -0.86 13.56
C LYS A 11 -6.53 0.00 13.04
N LEU A 12 -6.70 0.61 11.87
CA LEU A 12 -5.73 1.54 11.32
C LEU A 12 -5.72 2.81 12.18
N LYS A 13 -4.59 3.13 12.80
CA LYS A 13 -4.45 4.24 13.76
C LYS A 13 -3.65 5.41 13.23
N THR A 14 -2.62 5.14 12.44
CA THR A 14 -1.76 6.20 11.89
C THR A 14 -1.30 5.84 10.51
N VAL A 15 -1.40 6.80 9.62
CA VAL A 15 -0.87 6.73 8.25
C VAL A 15 0.05 7.90 7.98
N ILE A 16 1.01 7.69 7.09
CA ILE A 16 1.83 8.74 6.50
C ILE A 16 1.36 8.90 5.05
N VAL A 17 1.08 10.14 4.68
CA VAL A 17 0.63 10.53 3.34
C VAL A 17 1.41 11.74 2.86
N CYS A 18 1.32 12.07 1.56
CA CYS A 18 1.92 13.28 1.01
C CYS A 18 0.89 14.01 0.17
N TYR A 19 0.68 15.30 0.45
CA TYR A 19 -0.27 16.11 -0.31
C TYR A 19 0.18 16.24 -1.76
N PRO A 20 -0.72 16.13 -2.77
CA PRO A 20 -0.36 16.05 -4.19
C PRO A 20 -0.03 17.42 -4.81
N SER A 21 0.71 18.31 -4.10
CA SER A 21 1.04 19.66 -4.58
C SER A 21 1.92 19.66 -5.83
N ASN A 22 2.80 18.65 -5.95
CA ASN A 22 3.73 18.51 -7.07
C ASN A 22 3.31 17.40 -8.05
N PHE A 23 2.07 16.89 -7.89
CA PHE A 23 1.60 15.75 -8.67
C PHE A 23 1.52 16.06 -10.16
N LYS A 24 2.10 15.18 -10.95
CA LYS A 24 2.04 15.22 -12.41
C LYS A 24 1.96 13.82 -12.99
N VAL A 25 1.31 13.70 -14.13
CA VAL A 25 1.24 12.48 -14.91
C VAL A 25 2.01 12.66 -16.21
N LYS A 26 2.86 11.71 -16.57
CA LYS A 26 3.61 11.76 -17.82
C LYS A 26 2.69 11.57 -19.02
N GLY A 27 3.07 12.19 -20.13
CA GLY A 27 2.39 12.06 -21.43
C GLY A 27 1.25 13.04 -21.63
N LYS A 28 0.24 12.65 -22.42
CA LYS A 28 -0.88 13.52 -22.82
C LYS A 28 -2.06 13.55 -21.84
N VAL A 29 -1.93 12.88 -20.70
CA VAL A 29 -2.99 12.82 -19.69
C VAL A 29 -3.15 14.18 -19.02
N LYS A 30 -4.34 14.75 -19.06
CA LYS A 30 -4.65 16.02 -18.40
C LYS A 30 -5.22 15.76 -17.01
N ILE A 31 -4.69 16.45 -16.01
CA ILE A 31 -5.17 16.48 -14.65
C ILE A 31 -6.07 17.69 -14.44
N ASN A 32 -7.24 17.45 -13.86
CA ASN A 32 -8.07 18.51 -13.30
C ASN A 32 -7.61 18.77 -11.86
N TYR A 33 -6.66 19.68 -11.66
CA TYR A 33 -6.08 19.94 -10.35
C TYR A 33 -7.10 20.37 -9.28
N PRO A 34 -8.07 21.25 -9.55
CA PRO A 34 -9.12 21.55 -8.57
C PRO A 34 -9.87 20.30 -8.10
N LEU A 35 -10.30 19.45 -9.01
CA LEU A 35 -10.97 18.19 -8.69
C LEU A 35 -10.04 17.23 -7.94
N MET A 36 -8.79 17.11 -8.35
CA MET A 36 -7.78 16.30 -7.67
C MET A 36 -7.61 16.70 -6.20
N TYR A 37 -7.50 18.00 -5.94
CA TYR A 37 -7.40 18.50 -4.56
C TYR A 37 -8.66 18.23 -3.75
N GLU A 38 -9.83 18.40 -4.35
CA GLU A 38 -11.11 18.05 -3.71
C GLU A 38 -11.15 16.56 -3.34
N GLN A 39 -10.84 15.67 -4.30
CA GLN A 39 -10.80 14.21 -4.09
C GLN A 39 -9.81 13.84 -2.98
N TYR A 40 -8.62 14.41 -2.99
CA TYR A 40 -7.62 14.14 -1.98
C TYR A 40 -8.04 14.65 -0.58
N ASN A 41 -8.62 15.83 -0.50
CA ASN A 41 -9.16 16.37 0.75
C ASN A 41 -10.30 15.49 1.29
N ASN A 42 -11.20 15.00 0.43
CA ASN A 42 -12.25 14.07 0.83
C ASN A 42 -11.67 12.77 1.37
N PHE A 43 -10.60 12.24 0.77
CA PHE A 43 -9.87 11.09 1.29
C PHE A 43 -9.31 11.33 2.68
N ILE A 44 -8.54 12.41 2.88
CA ILE A 44 -7.96 12.76 4.18
C ILE A 44 -9.04 12.97 5.24
N ASN A 45 -10.12 13.69 4.90
CA ASN A 45 -11.23 13.97 5.80
C ASN A 45 -11.94 12.68 6.23
N LEU A 46 -12.19 11.76 5.28
CA LEU A 46 -12.83 10.48 5.59
C LEU A 46 -11.99 9.68 6.57
N ILE A 47 -10.72 9.40 6.25
CA ILE A 47 -9.88 8.56 7.12
C ILE A 47 -9.66 9.21 8.50
N SER A 48 -9.58 10.54 8.56
CA SER A 48 -9.48 11.27 9.84
C SER A 48 -10.75 11.14 10.67
N ARG A 49 -11.93 11.25 10.05
CA ARG A 49 -13.22 11.06 10.70
C ARG A 49 -13.39 9.63 11.23
N GLU A 50 -12.84 8.63 10.52
CA GLU A 50 -12.81 7.23 10.93
C GLU A 50 -11.76 6.95 12.04
N GLY A 51 -11.13 7.98 12.58
CA GLY A 51 -10.21 7.89 13.72
C GLY A 51 -8.77 7.57 13.37
N VAL A 52 -8.39 7.71 12.10
CA VAL A 52 -7.01 7.53 11.63
C VAL A 52 -6.25 8.84 11.77
N LYS A 53 -5.12 8.83 12.49
CA LYS A 53 -4.21 9.97 12.57
C LYS A 53 -3.42 10.07 11.26
N VAL A 54 -3.61 11.17 10.54
CA VAL A 54 -2.90 11.46 9.30
C VAL A 54 -1.63 12.27 9.61
N GLN A 55 -0.49 11.81 9.09
CA GLN A 55 0.79 12.49 9.14
C GLN A 55 1.21 12.87 7.72
N LEU A 56 1.59 14.12 7.51
CA LEU A 56 1.95 14.64 6.20
C LEU A 56 3.46 14.68 6.02
N LEU A 57 3.94 14.14 4.90
CA LEU A 57 5.29 14.39 4.39
C LEU A 57 5.33 15.72 3.63
N GLU A 58 6.51 16.34 3.57
CA GLU A 58 6.72 17.53 2.75
C GLU A 58 6.71 17.15 1.25
N PRO A 59 5.87 17.80 0.40
CA PRO A 59 5.70 17.43 -1.01
C PRO A 59 6.72 18.15 -1.91
N ILE A 60 8.03 17.97 -1.67
CA ILE A 60 9.10 18.74 -2.32
C ILE A 60 10.09 17.92 -3.14
N TYR A 61 9.97 16.58 -3.13
CA TYR A 61 11.00 15.70 -3.69
C TYR A 61 10.62 14.99 -4.98
N GLY A 62 9.36 15.01 -5.43
CA GLY A 62 8.97 14.32 -6.64
C GLY A 62 7.53 14.52 -7.07
N GLU A 63 7.26 14.19 -8.33
CA GLU A 63 5.94 14.33 -8.95
C GLU A 63 4.97 13.23 -8.52
N ASN A 64 5.47 12.05 -8.11
CA ASN A 64 4.69 10.90 -7.66
C ASN A 64 4.75 10.69 -6.14
N GLN A 65 5.20 11.68 -5.39
CA GLN A 65 5.38 11.62 -3.95
C GLN A 65 4.06 11.38 -3.18
N VAL A 66 2.91 11.61 -3.82
CA VAL A 66 1.59 11.23 -3.31
C VAL A 66 1.50 9.73 -3.00
N PHE A 67 2.25 8.87 -3.70
CA PHE A 67 2.29 7.43 -3.49
C PHE A 67 3.29 7.05 -2.41
N THR A 68 2.96 7.42 -1.17
CA THR A 68 3.82 7.23 0.01
C THR A 68 4.00 5.76 0.38
N ARG A 69 3.12 4.87 -0.06
CA ARG A 69 3.23 3.43 0.12
C ARG A 69 4.54 2.88 -0.43
N ASP A 70 5.02 3.44 -1.55
CA ASP A 70 6.17 2.91 -2.27
C ASP A 70 7.50 3.23 -1.59
N VAL A 71 7.59 4.36 -0.85
CA VAL A 71 8.86 4.83 -0.27
C VAL A 71 9.28 4.11 1.01
N GLY A 72 8.40 3.25 1.57
CA GLY A 72 8.71 2.48 2.76
C GLY A 72 7.55 1.60 3.22
N PHE A 73 7.82 0.71 4.15
CA PHE A 73 6.84 -0.20 4.73
C PHE A 73 7.17 -0.54 6.18
N VAL A 74 6.19 -0.98 6.94
CA VAL A 74 6.34 -1.33 8.35
C VAL A 74 6.09 -2.82 8.56
N ILE A 75 7.02 -3.49 9.21
CA ILE A 75 6.90 -4.87 9.69
C ILE A 75 7.19 -4.89 11.18
N GLY A 76 6.26 -5.43 11.97
CA GLY A 76 6.40 -5.40 13.41
C GLY A 76 6.48 -3.96 13.94
N ASP A 77 7.55 -3.64 14.65
CA ASP A 77 7.86 -2.32 15.21
C ASP A 77 8.96 -1.57 14.43
N ARG A 78 9.24 -1.97 13.19
CA ARG A 78 10.34 -1.45 12.36
C ARG A 78 9.84 -0.85 11.07
N LEU A 79 10.41 0.29 10.72
CA LEU A 79 10.24 0.95 9.43
C LEU A 79 11.36 0.53 8.49
N PHE A 80 10.99 0.03 7.33
CA PHE A 80 11.89 -0.24 6.22
C PHE A 80 11.77 0.90 5.21
N ILE A 81 12.89 1.53 4.86
CA ILE A 81 12.95 2.53 3.80
C ILE A 81 13.26 1.80 2.50
N SER A 82 12.42 2.02 1.51
CA SER A 82 12.54 1.39 0.19
C SER A 82 13.81 1.82 -0.55
N ASN A 83 14.35 0.91 -1.35
CA ASN A 83 15.32 1.25 -2.38
C ASN A 83 14.58 1.31 -3.72
N MET A 84 14.22 2.52 -4.12
CA MET A 84 13.38 2.77 -5.29
C MET A 84 14.04 2.30 -6.59
N SER A 85 13.31 1.53 -7.41
CA SER A 85 13.77 1.10 -8.72
C SER A 85 13.76 2.22 -9.74
N ASN A 86 12.76 3.10 -9.67
CA ASN A 86 12.65 4.24 -10.57
C ASN A 86 13.58 5.36 -10.08
N LYS A 87 14.60 5.68 -10.90
CA LYS A 87 15.60 6.72 -10.58
C LYS A 87 14.98 8.09 -10.32
N GLU A 88 13.86 8.43 -10.97
CA GLU A 88 13.18 9.72 -10.79
C GLU A 88 12.46 9.81 -9.43
N ARG A 89 12.21 8.67 -8.77
CA ARG A 89 11.53 8.61 -7.47
C ARG A 89 12.47 8.38 -6.28
N VAL A 90 13.76 8.19 -6.52
CA VAL A 90 14.74 7.93 -5.44
C VAL A 90 14.73 9.04 -4.38
N GLU A 91 14.63 10.29 -4.82
CA GLU A 91 14.60 11.45 -3.93
C GLU A 91 13.35 11.51 -3.04
N GLU A 92 12.26 10.83 -3.41
CA GLU A 92 11.00 10.83 -2.64
C GLU A 92 11.19 10.18 -1.26
N THR A 93 12.14 9.24 -1.10
CA THR A 93 12.47 8.63 0.20
C THR A 93 13.01 9.64 1.21
N LYS A 94 13.64 10.74 0.74
CA LYS A 94 14.19 11.79 1.61
C LYS A 94 13.13 12.49 2.46
N ALA A 95 11.89 12.59 1.97
CA ALA A 95 10.79 13.13 2.75
C ALA A 95 10.50 12.26 3.97
N LEU A 96 10.47 10.93 3.78
CA LEU A 96 10.30 9.98 4.86
C LEU A 96 11.49 10.02 5.83
N GLU A 97 12.72 10.07 5.31
CA GLU A 97 13.93 10.19 6.11
C GLU A 97 13.96 11.46 6.97
N LYS A 98 13.59 12.59 6.40
CA LYS A 98 13.47 13.86 7.13
C LYS A 98 12.42 13.75 8.24
N TYR A 99 11.29 13.14 7.93
CA TYR A 99 10.22 12.92 8.90
C TYR A 99 10.69 12.07 10.09
N ILE A 100 11.40 10.97 9.85
CA ILE A 100 11.83 10.04 10.90
C ILE A 100 13.00 10.55 11.75
N LYS A 101 13.83 11.50 11.24
CA LYS A 101 14.97 12.07 12.01
C LYS A 101 14.57 12.63 13.37
N ASN A 102 13.36 13.15 13.48
CA ASN A 102 12.81 13.74 14.70
C ASN A 102 12.09 12.71 15.59
N HIS A 103 12.14 11.42 15.22
CA HIS A 103 11.47 10.35 15.93
C HIS A 103 12.46 9.20 16.20
N ASN A 104 12.54 8.75 17.44
CA ASN A 104 13.37 7.60 17.80
C ASN A 104 12.69 6.29 17.35
N LEU A 105 12.90 5.91 16.09
CA LEU A 105 12.31 4.72 15.47
C LEU A 105 13.39 3.69 15.13
N LYS A 106 13.02 2.41 15.13
CA LYS A 106 13.86 1.36 14.55
C LYS A 106 13.67 1.41 13.04
N VAL A 107 14.73 1.73 12.33
CA VAL A 107 14.73 1.92 10.88
C VAL A 107 15.75 1.01 10.22
N TYR A 108 15.38 0.40 9.13
CA TYR A 108 16.29 -0.30 8.22
C TYR A 108 16.15 0.28 6.81
N ARG A 109 17.28 0.51 6.14
CA ARG A 109 17.28 0.94 4.74
C ARG A 109 17.63 -0.25 3.86
N MET A 110 16.72 -0.58 2.95
CA MET A 110 16.93 -1.66 2.00
C MET A 110 18.08 -1.33 1.04
N GLU A 111 18.99 -2.28 0.87
CA GLU A 111 20.14 -2.17 -0.04
C GLU A 111 19.76 -2.58 -1.47
N ASN A 112 18.91 -3.59 -1.58
CA ASN A 112 18.40 -4.08 -2.86
C ASN A 112 17.05 -3.49 -3.23
N LYS A 113 16.67 -3.52 -4.51
CA LYS A 113 15.47 -2.88 -5.06
C LYS A 113 14.18 -3.50 -4.53
N ILE A 114 13.43 -2.71 -3.76
CA ILE A 114 12.11 -3.05 -3.22
C ILE A 114 11.30 -1.79 -3.03
N GLU A 115 10.01 -1.85 -3.35
CA GLU A 115 9.03 -0.80 -3.10
C GLU A 115 7.92 -1.33 -2.17
N GLY A 116 7.44 -0.49 -1.25
CA GLY A 116 6.51 -0.93 -0.20
C GLY A 116 5.16 -1.43 -0.70
N GLY A 117 4.75 -1.08 -1.93
CA GLY A 117 3.57 -1.62 -2.59
C GLY A 117 3.63 -3.13 -2.86
N ASP A 118 4.85 -3.69 -2.87
CA ASP A 118 5.07 -5.13 -3.02
C ASP A 118 5.12 -5.89 -1.68
N VAL A 119 4.99 -5.21 -0.53
CA VAL A 119 5.13 -5.84 0.79
C VAL A 119 3.80 -5.81 1.54
N ILE A 120 3.22 -6.98 1.80
CA ILE A 120 1.95 -7.13 2.52
C ILE A 120 2.14 -8.07 3.71
N VAL A 121 1.97 -7.53 4.91
CA VAL A 121 2.00 -8.30 6.16
C VAL A 121 0.65 -8.97 6.37
N TYR A 122 0.66 -10.23 6.82
CA TYR A 122 -0.53 -10.93 7.30
C TYR A 122 -0.16 -11.96 8.35
N GLU A 123 -0.64 -11.78 9.58
CA GLU A 123 -0.31 -12.62 10.73
C GLU A 123 1.23 -12.78 10.86
N ASN A 124 1.73 -14.00 10.87
CA ASN A 124 3.15 -14.34 10.86
C ASN A 124 3.74 -14.49 9.44
N TYR A 125 3.04 -14.02 8.41
CA TYR A 125 3.48 -14.06 7.01
C TYR A 125 3.76 -12.66 6.47
N ILE A 126 4.72 -12.58 5.57
CA ILE A 126 4.96 -11.40 4.74
C ILE A 126 4.91 -11.86 3.28
N PHE A 127 3.87 -11.46 2.56
CA PHE A 127 3.78 -11.67 1.13
C PHE A 127 4.59 -10.59 0.43
N VAL A 128 5.52 -11.01 -0.43
CA VAL A 128 6.37 -10.08 -1.18
C VAL A 128 6.22 -10.35 -2.67
N GLY A 129 5.78 -9.34 -3.40
CA GLY A 129 5.61 -9.40 -4.85
C GLY A 129 6.94 -9.34 -5.60
N LEU A 130 7.20 -10.30 -6.50
CA LEU A 130 8.32 -10.24 -7.42
C LEU A 130 7.90 -9.44 -8.66
N SER A 131 8.18 -8.15 -8.66
CA SER A 131 7.73 -7.19 -9.67
C SER A 131 8.89 -6.63 -10.51
N LYS A 132 8.60 -5.61 -11.33
CA LYS A 132 9.64 -4.78 -11.96
C LYS A 132 10.28 -3.79 -10.98
N ARG A 133 9.73 -3.67 -9.77
CA ARG A 133 10.14 -2.73 -8.73
C ARG A 133 10.83 -3.41 -7.56
N THR A 134 10.58 -4.71 -7.39
CA THR A 134 11.14 -5.51 -6.29
C THR A 134 11.90 -6.71 -6.86
N SER A 135 13.16 -6.82 -6.49
CA SER A 135 14.08 -7.86 -6.95
C SER A 135 14.09 -9.08 -6.02
N LEU A 136 14.58 -10.20 -6.53
CA LEU A 136 14.77 -11.41 -5.75
C LEU A 136 15.83 -11.23 -4.65
N GLU A 137 16.86 -10.42 -4.93
CA GLU A 137 17.91 -10.08 -3.98
C GLU A 137 17.34 -9.33 -2.77
N ALA A 138 16.39 -8.40 -3.01
CA ALA A 138 15.71 -7.69 -1.93
C ALA A 138 14.84 -8.62 -1.07
N ILE A 139 14.19 -9.60 -1.69
CA ILE A 139 13.44 -10.63 -0.94
C ILE A 139 14.37 -11.45 -0.04
N LYS A 140 15.56 -11.82 -0.54
CA LYS A 140 16.59 -12.52 0.25
C LYS A 140 17.11 -11.66 1.40
N GLU A 141 17.47 -10.41 1.13
CA GLU A 141 17.90 -9.43 2.13
C GLU A 141 16.87 -9.28 3.25
N LEU A 142 15.59 -9.10 2.87
CA LEU A 142 14.51 -8.98 3.85
C LEU A 142 14.36 -10.26 4.69
N LYS A 143 14.50 -11.45 4.08
CA LYS A 143 14.45 -12.74 4.78
C LYS A 143 15.60 -12.89 5.76
N GLU A 144 16.82 -12.52 5.37
CA GLU A 144 18.00 -12.53 6.23
C GLU A 144 17.80 -11.62 7.42
N TYR A 145 17.31 -10.38 7.19
CA TYR A 145 17.02 -9.43 8.25
C TYR A 145 15.96 -9.94 9.24
N ILE A 146 14.85 -10.50 8.74
CA ILE A 146 13.76 -11.06 9.58
C ILE A 146 14.30 -12.18 10.47
N ASN A 147 15.18 -13.04 9.94
CA ASN A 147 15.78 -14.15 10.68
C ASN A 147 16.81 -13.66 11.71
N GLU A 148 17.70 -12.74 11.32
CA GLU A 148 18.74 -12.17 12.20
C GLU A 148 18.12 -11.52 13.45
N TYR A 149 17.03 -10.79 13.27
CA TYR A 149 16.34 -10.12 14.38
C TYR A 149 15.23 -10.95 15.02
N ASN A 150 15.10 -12.24 14.67
CA ASN A 150 14.09 -13.17 15.22
C ASN A 150 12.68 -12.59 15.23
N MET A 151 12.26 -11.95 14.12
CA MET A 151 11.00 -11.23 14.06
C MET A 151 9.77 -12.14 13.96
N GLY A 152 9.95 -13.45 13.72
CA GLY A 152 8.88 -14.46 13.75
C GLY A 152 7.98 -14.47 12.51
N TYR A 153 8.44 -13.93 11.38
CA TYR A 153 7.69 -13.93 10.12
C TYR A 153 8.28 -14.92 9.12
N GLU A 154 7.40 -15.54 8.33
CA GLU A 154 7.73 -16.31 7.12
C GLU A 154 7.49 -15.43 5.88
N ILE A 155 8.50 -15.30 5.02
CA ILE A 155 8.37 -14.58 3.75
C ILE A 155 7.87 -15.50 2.66
N ILE A 156 6.78 -15.09 2.01
CA ILE A 156 6.14 -15.77 0.89
C ILE A 156 6.30 -14.92 -0.37
N GLU A 157 7.12 -15.40 -1.30
CA GLU A 157 7.24 -14.80 -2.62
C GLU A 157 5.97 -15.03 -3.44
N ILE A 158 5.48 -13.96 -4.07
CA ILE A 158 4.26 -13.95 -4.88
C ILE A 158 4.56 -13.46 -6.28
N ASN A 159 4.15 -14.29 -7.26
CA ASN A 159 4.21 -13.96 -8.67
C ASN A 159 2.85 -13.49 -9.19
N PHE A 160 2.87 -12.44 -9.99
CA PHE A 160 1.69 -11.86 -10.63
C PHE A 160 2.06 -11.27 -12.01
N ASN A 161 1.09 -10.80 -12.76
CA ASN A 161 1.32 -10.20 -14.08
C ASN A 161 1.93 -8.80 -13.95
N LYS A 162 3.24 -8.73 -13.77
CA LYS A 162 4.03 -7.50 -13.63
C LYS A 162 4.13 -6.65 -14.90
N GLU A 163 3.63 -7.14 -16.04
CA GLU A 163 3.50 -6.34 -17.26
C GLU A 163 2.25 -5.46 -17.22
N LYS A 164 1.23 -5.88 -16.49
CA LYS A 164 -0.05 -5.20 -16.34
C LYS A 164 -0.19 -4.45 -15.03
N MET A 165 0.38 -4.98 -13.96
CA MET A 165 0.24 -4.46 -12.59
C MET A 165 1.59 -4.06 -12.02
N LEU A 166 1.65 -2.88 -11.40
CA LEU A 166 2.90 -2.30 -10.94
C LEU A 166 3.44 -2.99 -9.69
N HIS A 167 2.57 -3.20 -8.70
CA HIS A 167 2.88 -3.76 -7.40
C HIS A 167 1.90 -4.85 -6.98
N LEU A 168 2.25 -5.61 -5.94
CA LEU A 168 1.40 -6.63 -5.36
C LEU A 168 0.08 -6.06 -4.83
N ASP A 169 0.09 -4.87 -4.24
CA ASP A 169 -1.09 -4.21 -3.69
C ASP A 169 -2.11 -3.76 -4.76
N CYS A 170 -1.74 -3.83 -6.05
CA CYS A 170 -2.67 -3.65 -7.16
C CYS A 170 -3.47 -4.92 -7.50
N VAL A 171 -3.05 -6.09 -6.99
CA VAL A 171 -3.63 -7.42 -7.29
C VAL A 171 -4.04 -8.21 -6.06
N PHE A 172 -3.61 -7.77 -4.88
CA PHE A 172 -3.88 -8.44 -3.60
C PHE A 172 -3.86 -7.43 -2.45
N ASN A 173 -4.87 -7.49 -1.58
CA ASN A 173 -4.89 -6.73 -0.33
C ASN A 173 -5.65 -7.47 0.76
N ILE A 174 -5.31 -7.17 2.03
CA ILE A 174 -5.98 -7.71 3.21
C ILE A 174 -7.19 -6.85 3.54
N LEU A 175 -8.34 -7.50 3.75
CA LEU A 175 -9.59 -6.84 4.18
C LEU A 175 -9.79 -6.95 5.69
N GLY A 176 -9.27 -8.01 6.28
CA GLY A 176 -9.43 -8.31 7.69
C GLY A 176 -8.87 -9.70 8.04
N LYS A 177 -9.15 -10.17 9.23
CA LYS A 177 -8.77 -11.53 9.62
C LYS A 177 -9.47 -12.55 8.71
N ASP A 178 -8.69 -13.45 8.13
CA ASP A 178 -9.15 -14.50 7.21
C ASP A 178 -9.89 -14.02 5.95
N GLN A 179 -9.69 -12.73 5.57
CA GLN A 179 -10.36 -12.12 4.42
C GLN A 179 -9.39 -11.27 3.58
N CYS A 180 -9.41 -11.47 2.28
CA CYS A 180 -8.61 -10.69 1.33
C CYS A 180 -9.33 -10.49 -0.01
N ILE A 181 -8.87 -9.51 -0.78
CA ILE A 181 -9.22 -9.31 -2.18
C ILE A 181 -8.07 -9.76 -3.06
N ILE A 182 -8.34 -10.52 -4.12
CA ILE A 182 -7.36 -11.04 -5.07
C ILE A 182 -7.82 -10.83 -6.51
N SER A 183 -6.86 -10.61 -7.39
CA SER A 183 -7.07 -10.37 -8.81
C SER A 183 -6.87 -11.61 -9.67
N ASP A 184 -7.47 -11.64 -10.86
CA ASP A 184 -7.15 -12.62 -11.90
C ASP A 184 -5.74 -12.45 -12.52
N TYR A 185 -5.05 -11.36 -12.22
CA TYR A 185 -3.64 -11.18 -12.56
C TYR A 185 -2.67 -11.80 -11.56
N LEU A 186 -3.16 -12.35 -10.44
CA LEU A 186 -2.36 -13.04 -9.45
C LEU A 186 -2.14 -14.50 -9.87
N TYR A 187 -0.87 -14.92 -10.05
CA TYR A 187 -0.54 -16.30 -10.46
C TYR A 187 -0.51 -17.25 -9.25
N ASP A 188 0.05 -16.79 -8.15
CA ASP A 188 0.26 -17.60 -6.93
C ASP A 188 -0.93 -17.58 -5.96
N LYS A 189 -2.18 -17.58 -6.48
CA LYS A 189 -3.41 -17.57 -5.66
C LYS A 189 -3.42 -18.65 -4.58
N ASP A 190 -2.89 -19.83 -4.87
CA ASP A 190 -2.88 -20.96 -3.93
C ASP A 190 -2.00 -20.71 -2.71
N LYS A 191 -0.90 -19.97 -2.85
CA LYS A 191 -0.06 -19.59 -1.72
C LYS A 191 -0.84 -18.71 -0.71
N ILE A 192 -1.72 -17.85 -1.21
CA ILE A 192 -2.57 -16.98 -0.40
C ILE A 192 -3.74 -17.78 0.19
N LYS A 193 -4.46 -18.57 -0.61
CA LYS A 193 -5.62 -19.36 -0.19
C LYS A 193 -5.30 -20.42 0.88
N LYS A 194 -4.06 -20.88 0.95
CA LYS A 194 -3.59 -21.78 2.03
C LYS A 194 -3.53 -21.08 3.39
N ARG A 195 -3.53 -19.76 3.44
CA ARG A 195 -3.32 -18.96 4.66
C ARG A 195 -4.50 -18.03 5.00
N ILE A 196 -5.31 -17.68 4.01
CA ILE A 196 -6.46 -16.79 4.14
C ILE A 196 -7.70 -17.52 3.61
N LYS A 197 -8.73 -17.66 4.46
CA LYS A 197 -9.89 -18.52 4.18
C LYS A 197 -10.81 -17.96 3.10
N THR A 198 -11.08 -16.66 3.16
CA THR A 198 -12.04 -16.00 2.25
C THR A 198 -11.30 -15.06 1.32
N CYS A 199 -11.34 -15.36 0.03
CA CYS A 199 -10.71 -14.55 -1.02
C CYS A 199 -11.78 -14.03 -1.98
N TYR A 200 -12.01 -12.74 -1.96
CA TYR A 200 -12.89 -12.04 -2.91
C TYR A 200 -12.13 -11.83 -4.21
N ASN A 201 -12.56 -12.51 -5.27
CA ASN A 201 -11.87 -12.44 -6.55
C ASN A 201 -12.43 -11.33 -7.42
N ILE A 202 -11.56 -10.51 -8.00
CA ILE A 202 -11.90 -9.53 -9.02
C ILE A 202 -11.31 -9.92 -10.37
N ASP A 203 -12.04 -9.63 -11.42
CA ASP A 203 -11.62 -9.88 -12.79
C ASP A 203 -10.51 -8.92 -13.24
N LYS A 204 -9.99 -9.18 -14.45
CA LYS A 204 -8.91 -8.37 -15.02
C LYS A 204 -9.31 -6.92 -15.23
N LYS A 205 -10.54 -6.66 -15.67
CA LYS A 205 -11.05 -5.31 -15.92
C LYS A 205 -11.09 -4.50 -14.62
N THR A 206 -11.70 -5.05 -13.59
CA THR A 206 -11.77 -4.43 -12.26
C THR A 206 -10.37 -4.21 -11.68
N SER A 207 -9.43 -5.12 -11.95
CA SER A 207 -8.04 -4.98 -11.53
C SER A 207 -7.32 -3.84 -12.24
N GLU A 208 -7.53 -3.68 -13.56
CA GLU A 208 -6.98 -2.56 -14.35
C GLU A 208 -7.55 -1.20 -13.89
N GLU A 209 -8.74 -1.20 -13.31
CA GLU A 209 -9.36 -0.05 -12.63
C GLU A 209 -8.90 0.08 -11.15
N LEU A 210 -7.80 -0.60 -10.76
CA LEU A 210 -7.23 -0.62 -9.40
C LEU A 210 -8.21 -1.06 -8.30
N GLY A 211 -9.10 -2.01 -8.60
CA GLY A 211 -10.12 -2.49 -7.67
C GLY A 211 -9.55 -3.14 -6.40
N ALA A 212 -8.36 -3.77 -6.46
CA ALA A 212 -7.72 -4.30 -5.27
C ALA A 212 -7.03 -3.24 -4.39
N ASN A 213 -6.89 -2.00 -4.89
CA ASN A 213 -6.17 -0.92 -4.21
C ASN A 213 -7.07 -0.18 -3.21
N ILE A 214 -7.44 -0.88 -2.14
CA ILE A 214 -8.36 -0.45 -1.07
C ILE A 214 -7.61 -0.04 0.19
N VAL A 215 -8.26 0.67 1.10
CA VAL A 215 -7.77 0.88 2.47
C VAL A 215 -8.69 0.20 3.47
N ALA A 216 -8.16 -0.80 4.18
CA ALA A 216 -8.86 -1.41 5.32
C ALA A 216 -8.64 -0.56 6.58
N LEU A 217 -9.73 -0.01 7.12
CA LEU A 217 -9.71 0.87 8.30
C LEU A 217 -9.81 0.08 9.61
N GLY A 218 -10.12 -1.21 9.50
CA GLY A 218 -10.39 -2.10 10.62
C GLY A 218 -11.88 -2.26 10.91
N ASP A 219 -12.21 -3.28 11.71
CA ASP A 219 -13.60 -3.58 12.12
C ASP A 219 -14.57 -3.75 10.92
N GLY A 220 -14.10 -4.32 9.81
CA GLY A 220 -14.90 -4.53 8.59
C GLY A 220 -15.14 -3.28 7.75
N ARG A 221 -14.47 -2.14 8.06
CA ARG A 221 -14.59 -0.89 7.31
C ARG A 221 -13.56 -0.79 6.22
N ILE A 222 -14.01 -0.56 4.98
CA ILE A 222 -13.16 -0.55 3.79
C ILE A 222 -13.42 0.73 2.99
N LEU A 223 -12.36 1.39 2.54
CA LEU A 223 -12.42 2.49 1.59
C LEU A 223 -11.99 2.00 0.21
N THR A 224 -12.79 2.31 -0.82
CA THR A 224 -12.50 2.01 -2.22
C THR A 224 -12.90 3.15 -3.15
N SER A 225 -12.21 3.23 -4.29
CA SER A 225 -12.60 4.11 -5.42
C SER A 225 -13.23 3.32 -6.58
N ASN A 226 -13.36 1.99 -6.44
CA ASN A 226 -13.91 1.12 -7.48
C ASN A 226 -15.36 0.73 -7.14
N LYS A 227 -16.28 1.03 -8.06
CA LYS A 227 -17.71 0.79 -7.83
C LYS A 227 -18.06 -0.69 -7.76
N THR A 228 -17.45 -1.51 -8.60
CA THR A 228 -17.66 -2.97 -8.60
C THR A 228 -17.22 -3.57 -7.26
N VAL A 229 -16.07 -3.14 -6.73
CA VAL A 229 -15.55 -3.60 -5.44
C VAL A 229 -16.43 -3.08 -4.29
N PHE A 230 -16.91 -1.84 -4.37
CA PHE A 230 -17.87 -1.29 -3.41
C PHE A 230 -19.11 -2.20 -3.29
N ASP A 231 -19.76 -2.50 -4.42
CA ASP A 231 -20.99 -3.32 -4.43
C ASP A 231 -20.70 -4.75 -3.95
N MET A 232 -19.58 -5.35 -4.40
CA MET A 232 -19.15 -6.70 -3.99
C MET A 232 -18.94 -6.80 -2.48
N LEU A 233 -18.19 -5.88 -1.88
CA LEU A 233 -17.86 -5.93 -0.46
C LEU A 233 -19.07 -5.54 0.41
N LYS A 234 -19.92 -4.62 -0.04
CA LYS A 234 -21.16 -4.30 0.65
C LYS A 234 -22.11 -5.50 0.73
N ASN A 235 -22.19 -6.30 -0.35
CA ASN A 235 -22.97 -7.54 -0.37
C ASN A 235 -22.34 -8.66 0.50
N ALA A 236 -21.10 -8.49 0.94
CA ALA A 236 -20.37 -9.38 1.84
C ALA A 236 -20.31 -8.82 3.28
N ASP A 237 -21.26 -7.96 3.65
CA ASP A 237 -21.47 -7.38 4.98
C ASP A 237 -20.30 -6.51 5.51
N PHE A 238 -19.48 -5.95 4.61
CA PHE A 238 -18.54 -4.89 4.97
C PHE A 238 -19.22 -3.52 5.03
N GLU A 239 -18.77 -2.68 5.93
CA GLU A 239 -19.05 -1.25 5.90
C GLU A 239 -18.11 -0.59 4.88
N VAL A 240 -18.62 -0.24 3.70
CA VAL A 240 -17.80 0.24 2.59
C VAL A 240 -18.04 1.72 2.32
N PHE A 241 -16.96 2.47 2.29
CA PHE A 241 -16.93 3.87 1.86
C PHE A 241 -16.46 3.94 0.41
N TYR A 242 -17.24 4.65 -0.42
CA TYR A 242 -16.85 4.96 -1.79
C TYR A 242 -16.45 6.43 -1.88
N LEU A 243 -15.25 6.69 -2.43
CA LEU A 243 -14.82 8.03 -2.81
C LEU A 243 -14.29 8.02 -4.24
N ASP A 244 -14.63 9.03 -5.00
CA ASP A 244 -13.99 9.29 -6.29
C ASP A 244 -12.53 9.71 -6.08
N TYR A 245 -11.63 9.06 -6.82
CA TYR A 245 -10.18 9.32 -6.78
C TYR A 245 -9.61 9.37 -8.20
N SER A 246 -10.49 9.65 -9.17
CA SER A 246 -10.24 9.50 -10.61
C SER A 246 -9.05 10.31 -11.12
N GLU A 247 -8.74 11.46 -10.54
CA GLU A 247 -7.62 12.27 -10.97
C GLU A 247 -6.27 11.67 -10.58
N ILE A 248 -6.15 11.09 -9.39
CA ILE A 248 -4.90 10.44 -8.93
C ILE A 248 -4.73 9.06 -9.58
N LEU A 249 -5.83 8.33 -9.79
CA LEU A 249 -5.84 7.05 -10.51
C LEU A 249 -5.21 7.16 -11.92
N LYS A 250 -5.24 8.34 -12.55
CA LYS A 250 -4.59 8.59 -13.86
C LYS A 250 -3.08 8.33 -13.85
N ALA A 251 -2.42 8.37 -12.69
CA ALA A 251 -1.01 8.01 -12.54
C ALA A 251 -0.78 6.53 -12.22
N GLY A 252 -1.84 5.71 -12.18
CA GLY A 252 -1.75 4.27 -11.95
C GLY A 252 -1.64 3.87 -10.48
N GLY A 253 -2.00 4.75 -9.53
CA GLY A 253 -2.05 4.44 -8.10
C GLY A 253 -3.34 4.90 -7.44
N GLY A 254 -3.84 4.14 -6.47
CA GLY A 254 -5.07 4.39 -5.73
C GLY A 254 -4.83 4.73 -4.26
N PHE A 255 -5.83 4.43 -3.43
CA PHE A 255 -5.78 4.78 -1.99
C PHE A 255 -4.67 4.05 -1.23
N THR A 256 -4.47 2.73 -1.47
CA THR A 256 -3.37 2.00 -0.82
C THR A 256 -2.03 2.59 -1.20
N CYS A 257 -1.80 2.86 -2.49
CA CYS A 257 -0.55 3.47 -2.96
C CYS A 257 -0.28 4.83 -2.30
N SER A 258 -1.36 5.59 -2.02
CA SER A 258 -1.27 6.91 -1.36
C SER A 258 -1.14 6.84 0.17
N THR A 259 -0.99 5.62 0.75
CA THR A 259 -1.08 5.40 2.19
C THR A 259 0.05 4.51 2.70
N LEU A 260 1.05 5.07 3.37
CA LEU A 260 1.99 4.29 4.15
C LEU A 260 1.38 3.97 5.52
N TYR A 261 1.01 2.70 5.74
CA TYR A 261 0.48 2.23 7.01
C TYR A 261 1.56 2.26 8.08
N PHE A 262 1.38 3.13 9.07
CA PHE A 262 2.40 3.38 10.07
C PHE A 262 2.09 2.72 11.42
N TYR A 263 0.80 2.71 11.80
CA TYR A 263 0.36 2.01 13.00
C TYR A 263 -0.99 1.34 12.78
N ILE A 264 -1.00 0.01 12.91
CA ILE A 264 -2.19 -0.85 12.94
C ILE A 264 -2.24 -1.49 14.34
N GLU A 265 -3.39 -1.39 15.01
CA GLU A 265 -3.63 -1.93 16.36
C GLU A 265 -4.22 -3.33 16.32
#